data_27049091a2830f312464b525ff20ff8c
#
_entry.id   27049091a2830f312464b525ff20ff8c
#
_cell.length_a   1.000
_cell.length_b   1.000
_cell.length_c   1.000
_cell.angle_alpha   90.00
_cell.angle_beta   90.00
_cell.angle_gamma   90.00
#
_symmetry.space_group_name_H-M   'P 1'
#
loop_
_entity.id
_entity.type
_entity.pdbx_description
1 polymer ?
#
loop_
_entity_poly.entity_id
_entity_poly.type
_entity_poly.pdbx_seq_one_letter_code
_entity_poly.pdbx_strand_id
1 'polypeptide(L)'
;MTDFDPVVAAFAEHFPDQFAHALGAGRHDQVSALIGTLPPGLVAAVAARLPAPSLLALLESPVHAPQTWLEAASFDDAVMLLSRMRRERRLALINSINDRGRRQQLLRHEQYPAHTVGSLVEDVLLRIDKDRPMSAVVDELRKLDRDDPPLLVVVDAAGRYAGILRPWQLIGSRSAGRRPGEL
;
A
#
# COMPACT_ATOMS: atom_id res chain seq x y z
N MET A 1 25.39 4.37 -5.35
CA MET A 1 24.75 3.07 -5.04
C MET A 1 24.88 2.93 -3.55
N THR A 2 23.81 3.23 -2.81
CA THR A 2 23.83 3.23 -1.34
C THR A 2 23.89 1.78 -0.91
N ASP A 3 24.99 1.43 -0.23
CA ASP A 3 25.19 0.07 0.26
C ASP A 3 24.27 -0.12 1.47
N PHE A 4 23.16 -0.84 1.26
CA PHE A 4 22.22 -1.15 2.33
C PHE A 4 22.86 -2.22 3.24
N ASP A 5 22.89 -1.97 4.54
CA ASP A 5 23.20 -3.05 5.49
C ASP A 5 22.01 -4.04 5.51
N PRO A 6 22.19 -5.25 4.99
CA PRO A 6 21.10 -6.22 4.86
C PRO A 6 20.51 -6.63 6.22
N VAL A 7 21.30 -6.60 7.29
CA VAL A 7 20.83 -6.93 8.64
C VAL A 7 19.92 -5.84 9.17
N VAL A 8 20.30 -4.58 8.96
CA VAL A 8 19.50 -3.42 9.36
C VAL A 8 18.17 -3.38 8.58
N ALA A 9 18.22 -3.62 7.28
CA ALA A 9 17.04 -3.67 6.44
C ALA A 9 16.08 -4.81 6.87
N ALA A 10 16.61 -6.02 7.07
CA ALA A 10 15.81 -7.16 7.54
C ALA A 10 15.18 -6.91 8.92
N PHE A 11 15.90 -6.26 9.84
CA PHE A 11 15.34 -5.91 11.14
C PHE A 11 14.23 -4.87 11.02
N ALA A 12 14.41 -3.84 10.19
CA ALA A 12 13.40 -2.83 9.94
C ALA A 12 12.13 -3.42 9.29
N GLU A 13 12.27 -4.41 8.41
CA GLU A 13 11.18 -5.09 7.73
C GLU A 13 10.35 -5.96 8.69
N HIS A 14 11.01 -6.78 9.50
CA HIS A 14 10.33 -7.73 10.39
C HIS A 14 9.84 -7.09 11.70
N PHE A 15 10.50 -6.02 12.16
CA PHE A 15 10.23 -5.37 13.43
C PHE A 15 10.16 -3.85 13.32
N PRO A 16 9.30 -3.27 12.46
CA PRO A 16 9.29 -1.83 12.19
C PRO A 16 8.98 -0.97 13.43
N ASP A 17 8.14 -1.45 14.35
CA ASP A 17 7.82 -0.74 15.59
C ASP A 17 9.04 -0.66 16.52
N GLN A 18 9.74 -1.76 16.70
CA GLN A 18 10.93 -1.82 17.56
C GLN A 18 12.07 -0.98 16.97
N PHE A 19 12.23 -1.06 15.65
CA PHE A 19 13.22 -0.28 14.92
C PHE A 19 12.94 1.23 15.04
N ALA A 20 11.69 1.66 14.82
CA ALA A 20 11.29 3.04 14.97
C ALA A 20 11.44 3.54 16.42
N HIS A 21 11.14 2.70 17.41
CA HIS A 21 11.35 3.03 18.82
C HIS A 21 12.84 3.25 19.15
N ALA A 22 13.70 2.37 18.69
CA ALA A 22 15.15 2.50 18.86
C ALA A 22 15.70 3.78 18.19
N LEU A 23 15.23 4.09 16.98
CA LEU A 23 15.57 5.32 16.28
C LEU A 23 15.06 6.57 17.00
N GLY A 24 13.88 6.50 17.62
CA GLY A 24 13.28 7.63 18.34
C GLY A 24 14.12 8.14 19.52
N ALA A 25 15.00 7.29 20.06
CA ALA A 25 15.95 7.65 21.11
C ALA A 25 17.27 8.25 20.55
N GLY A 26 17.49 8.16 19.24
CA GLY A 26 18.70 8.61 18.58
C GLY A 26 18.72 10.10 18.28
N ARG A 27 19.92 10.60 17.98
CA ARG A 27 20.08 11.98 17.51
C ARG A 27 19.53 12.11 16.08
N HIS A 28 18.95 13.25 15.77
CA HIS A 28 18.30 13.50 14.49
C HIS A 28 19.19 13.25 13.27
N ASP A 29 20.45 13.68 13.32
CA ASP A 29 21.43 13.46 12.26
C ASP A 29 21.69 11.97 11.99
N GLN A 30 21.80 11.18 13.05
CA GLN A 30 21.98 9.74 12.97
C GLN A 30 20.72 9.03 12.43
N VAL A 31 19.53 9.44 12.89
CA VAL A 31 18.25 8.93 12.40
C VAL A 31 18.10 9.20 10.91
N SER A 32 18.36 10.45 10.48
CA SER A 32 18.28 10.84 9.07
C SER A 32 19.25 10.06 8.19
N ALA A 33 20.50 9.89 8.65
CA ALA A 33 21.51 9.13 7.94
C ALA A 33 21.10 7.66 7.77
N LEU A 34 20.61 7.02 8.85
CA LEU A 34 20.22 5.63 8.82
C LEU A 34 18.96 5.40 7.97
N ILE A 35 17.96 6.26 8.06
CA ILE A 35 16.78 6.25 7.21
C ILE A 35 17.16 6.35 5.73
N GLY A 36 18.15 7.18 5.40
CA GLY A 36 18.67 7.32 4.04
C GLY A 36 19.32 6.05 3.47
N THR A 37 19.68 5.09 4.32
CA THR A 37 20.22 3.79 3.88
C THR A 37 19.17 2.70 3.66
N LEU A 38 17.91 2.93 4.05
CA LEU A 38 16.84 1.95 3.89
C LEU A 38 16.20 2.02 2.50
N PRO A 39 15.67 0.89 2.00
CA PRO A 39 14.81 0.89 0.82
C PRO A 39 13.59 1.81 1.01
N PRO A 40 13.16 2.58 0.00
CA PRO A 40 12.08 3.56 0.14
C PRO A 40 10.77 3.00 0.72
N GLY A 41 10.41 1.75 0.39
CA GLY A 41 9.22 1.10 0.95
C GLY A 41 9.30 0.88 2.45
N LEU A 42 10.46 0.49 2.97
CA LEU A 42 10.69 0.33 4.41
C LEU A 42 10.76 1.68 5.15
N VAL A 43 11.25 2.73 4.48
CA VAL A 43 11.28 4.07 5.08
C VAL A 43 9.89 4.53 5.46
N ALA A 44 8.87 4.31 4.62
CA ALA A 44 7.49 4.70 4.96
C ALA A 44 6.97 3.94 6.19
N ALA A 45 7.21 2.64 6.25
CA ALA A 45 6.80 1.80 7.37
C ALA A 45 7.43 2.25 8.69
N VAL A 46 8.72 2.54 8.68
CA VAL A 46 9.46 3.02 9.86
C VAL A 46 9.04 4.46 10.22
N ALA A 47 8.99 5.37 9.23
CA ALA A 47 8.64 6.77 9.44
C ALA A 47 7.23 6.93 10.03
N ALA A 48 6.28 6.11 9.60
CA ALA A 48 4.92 6.11 10.14
C ALA A 48 4.87 5.80 11.65
N ARG A 49 5.89 5.14 12.19
CA ARG A 49 5.99 4.69 13.60
C ARG A 49 6.92 5.55 14.46
N LEU A 50 7.67 6.47 13.85
CA LEU A 50 8.58 7.36 14.59
C LEU A 50 7.83 8.31 15.53
N PRO A 51 8.45 8.78 16.62
CA PRO A 51 7.94 9.90 17.40
C PRO A 51 7.70 11.15 16.52
N ALA A 52 6.66 11.93 16.85
CA ALA A 52 6.27 13.09 16.05
C ALA A 52 7.40 14.09 15.76
N PRO A 53 8.29 14.45 16.71
CA PRO A 53 9.41 15.35 16.43
C PRO A 53 10.37 14.78 15.38
N SER A 54 10.71 13.49 15.48
CA SER A 54 11.62 12.82 14.55
C SER A 54 11.01 12.71 13.14
N LEU A 55 9.72 12.39 13.05
CA LEU A 55 8.99 12.37 11.79
C LEU A 55 8.98 13.74 11.12
N LEU A 56 8.64 14.80 11.86
CA LEU A 56 8.62 16.16 11.32
C LEU A 56 9.98 16.58 10.78
N ALA A 57 11.03 16.33 11.52
CA ALA A 57 12.39 16.64 11.13
C ALA A 57 12.84 15.88 9.86
N LEU A 58 12.44 14.60 9.71
CA LEU A 58 12.68 13.84 8.46
C LEU A 58 11.93 14.43 7.27
N LEU A 59 10.66 14.80 7.45
CA LEU A 59 9.83 15.36 6.39
C LEU A 59 10.26 16.77 5.96
N GLU A 60 10.97 17.50 6.82
CA GLU A 60 11.50 18.84 6.55
C GLU A 60 12.93 18.80 5.98
N SER A 61 13.58 17.65 6.07
CA SER A 61 14.93 17.47 5.56
C SER A 61 14.94 17.51 4.01
N PRO A 62 15.77 18.34 3.40
CA PRO A 62 15.89 18.40 1.93
C PRO A 62 16.56 17.16 1.33
N VAL A 63 17.15 16.31 2.17
CA VAL A 63 17.86 15.08 1.74
C VAL A 63 16.87 13.99 1.35
N HIS A 64 15.65 14.05 1.90
CA HIS A 64 14.66 13.01 1.72
C HIS A 64 13.59 13.41 0.70
N ALA A 65 13.12 12.42 -0.04
CA ALA A 65 12.04 12.55 -1.03
C ALA A 65 10.81 11.73 -0.57
N PRO A 66 9.97 12.26 0.34
CA PRO A 66 8.87 11.51 0.93
C PRO A 66 7.87 10.94 -0.08
N GLN A 67 7.77 11.54 -1.28
CA GLN A 67 6.92 11.00 -2.37
C GLN A 67 7.41 9.62 -2.83
N THR A 68 8.71 9.37 -2.87
CA THR A 68 9.26 8.06 -3.27
C THR A 68 8.98 6.98 -2.23
N TRP A 69 8.88 7.37 -0.96
CA TRP A 69 8.49 6.44 0.10
C TRP A 69 7.05 5.99 -0.07
N LEU A 70 6.13 6.93 -0.38
CA LEU A 70 4.72 6.62 -0.61
C LEU A 70 4.50 5.79 -1.89
N GLU A 71 5.34 5.97 -2.90
CA GLU A 71 5.29 5.18 -4.14
C GLU A 71 5.67 3.72 -3.91
N ALA A 72 6.68 3.48 -3.06
CA ALA A 72 7.25 2.16 -2.83
C ALA A 72 6.63 1.41 -1.62
N ALA A 73 5.91 2.10 -0.75
CA ALA A 73 5.34 1.53 0.47
C ALA A 73 4.13 0.64 0.20
N SER A 74 3.80 -0.23 1.17
CA SER A 74 2.47 -0.84 1.23
C SER A 74 1.39 0.25 1.31
N PHE A 75 0.14 -0.08 0.96
CA PHE A 75 -0.96 0.88 1.07
C PHE A 75 -1.16 1.32 2.53
N ASP A 76 -1.14 0.37 3.44
CA ASP A 76 -1.37 0.61 4.87
C ASP A 76 -0.31 1.49 5.49
N ASP A 77 0.97 1.26 5.19
CA ASP A 77 2.07 2.10 5.69
C ASP A 77 2.00 3.52 5.13
N ALA A 78 1.63 3.66 3.86
CA ALA A 78 1.44 4.98 3.25
C ALA A 78 0.28 5.75 3.93
N VAL A 79 -0.86 5.09 4.15
CA VAL A 79 -2.01 5.67 4.86
C VAL A 79 -1.65 6.00 6.30
N MET A 80 -0.95 5.10 7.00
CA MET A 80 -0.48 5.34 8.37
C MET A 80 0.45 6.55 8.43
N LEU A 81 1.41 6.68 7.51
CA LEU A 81 2.32 7.82 7.43
C LEU A 81 1.55 9.13 7.17
N LEU A 82 0.64 9.12 6.19
CA LEU A 82 -0.17 10.26 5.82
C LEU A 82 -1.11 10.70 6.95
N SER A 83 -1.69 9.77 7.71
CA SER A 83 -2.59 10.08 8.83
C SER A 83 -1.95 10.93 9.92
N ARG A 84 -0.61 10.92 10.02
CA ARG A 84 0.18 11.69 10.98
C ARG A 84 0.47 13.12 10.54
N MET A 85 0.04 13.50 9.33
CA MET A 85 0.26 14.83 8.77
C MET A 85 -1.03 15.65 8.78
N ARG A 86 -0.90 16.97 8.74
CA ARG A 86 -2.04 17.86 8.48
C ARG A 86 -2.53 17.67 7.05
N ARG A 87 -3.84 17.81 6.84
CA ARG A 87 -4.50 17.54 5.55
C ARG A 87 -3.85 18.26 4.37
N GLU A 88 -3.50 19.53 4.53
CA GLU A 88 -2.85 20.32 3.47
C GLU A 88 -1.53 19.70 3.02
N ARG A 89 -0.69 19.29 3.98
CA ARG A 89 0.59 18.65 3.71
C ARG A 89 0.42 17.26 3.09
N ARG A 90 -0.58 16.48 3.56
CA ARG A 90 -0.92 15.18 2.96
C ARG A 90 -1.27 15.32 1.50
N LEU A 91 -2.21 16.23 1.16
CA LEU A 91 -2.65 16.46 -0.21
C LEU A 91 -1.51 16.96 -1.10
N ALA A 92 -0.66 17.87 -0.58
CA ALA A 92 0.51 18.34 -1.31
C ALA A 92 1.46 17.17 -1.62
N LEU A 93 1.73 16.32 -0.64
CA LEU A 93 2.62 15.17 -0.80
C LEU A 93 2.01 14.11 -1.74
N ILE A 94 0.72 13.79 -1.63
CA ILE A 94 0.05 12.87 -2.55
C ILE A 94 0.10 13.40 -3.99
N ASN A 95 -0.12 14.69 -4.19
CA ASN A 95 -0.08 15.29 -5.52
C ASN A 95 1.33 15.30 -6.14
N SER A 96 2.38 15.22 -5.33
CA SER A 96 3.78 15.13 -5.82
C SER A 96 4.20 13.70 -6.25
N ILE A 97 3.37 12.68 -6.01
CA ILE A 97 3.61 11.31 -6.43
C ILE A 97 3.57 11.21 -7.96
N ASN A 98 4.60 10.62 -8.57
CA ASN A 98 4.69 10.48 -10.02
C ASN A 98 3.77 9.36 -10.53
N ASP A 99 3.69 8.23 -9.82
CA ASP A 99 2.80 7.13 -10.17
C ASP A 99 1.33 7.58 -10.09
N ARG A 100 0.68 7.63 -11.28
CA ARG A 100 -0.70 8.09 -11.40
C ARG A 100 -1.69 7.17 -10.69
N GLY A 101 -1.47 5.86 -10.75
CA GLY A 101 -2.32 4.85 -10.11
C GLY A 101 -2.28 5.00 -8.60
N ARG A 102 -1.06 5.05 -8.05
CA ARG A 102 -0.82 5.23 -6.62
C ARG A 102 -1.39 6.55 -6.10
N ARG A 103 -1.15 7.63 -6.80
CA ARG A 103 -1.71 8.94 -6.47
C ARG A 103 -3.23 8.92 -6.41
N GLN A 104 -3.91 8.34 -7.41
CA GLN A 104 -5.37 8.24 -7.41
C GLN A 104 -5.90 7.35 -6.29
N GLN A 105 -5.22 6.26 -5.96
CA GLN A 105 -5.57 5.37 -4.86
C GLN A 105 -5.56 6.12 -3.53
N LEU A 106 -4.51 6.86 -3.22
CA LEU A 106 -4.39 7.65 -2.00
C LEU A 106 -5.38 8.82 -1.96
N LEU A 107 -5.61 9.51 -3.09
CA LEU A 107 -6.62 10.58 -3.18
C LEU A 107 -8.04 10.06 -2.93
N ARG A 108 -8.39 8.87 -3.42
CA ARG A 108 -9.69 8.26 -3.13
C ARG A 108 -9.86 7.97 -1.64
N HIS A 109 -8.82 7.45 -1.00
CA HIS A 109 -8.84 7.22 0.45
C HIS A 109 -9.06 8.52 1.24
N GLU A 110 -8.45 9.63 0.81
CA GLU A 110 -8.61 10.95 1.45
C GLU A 110 -10.02 11.57 1.31
N GLN A 111 -10.86 11.06 0.40
CA GLN A 111 -12.24 11.52 0.25
C GLN A 111 -13.16 11.09 1.40
N TYR A 112 -12.76 10.03 2.10
CA TYR A 112 -13.55 9.51 3.21
C TYR A 112 -13.07 10.08 4.55
N PRO A 113 -13.98 10.55 5.42
CA PRO A 113 -13.61 10.98 6.76
C PRO A 113 -12.96 9.83 7.55
N ALA A 114 -11.97 10.15 8.36
CA ALA A 114 -11.38 9.18 9.29
C ALA A 114 -12.48 8.55 10.17
N HIS A 115 -12.32 7.26 10.49
CA HIS A 115 -13.27 6.48 11.29
C HIS A 115 -14.66 6.26 10.64
N THR A 116 -14.77 6.40 9.33
CA THR A 116 -15.96 5.97 8.57
C THR A 116 -15.71 4.63 7.88
N VAL A 117 -16.79 3.92 7.55
CA VAL A 117 -16.67 2.66 6.76
C VAL A 117 -15.94 2.91 5.44
N GLY A 118 -16.14 4.08 4.82
CA GLY A 118 -15.43 4.45 3.59
C GLY A 118 -13.92 4.49 3.74
N SER A 119 -13.39 4.91 4.92
CA SER A 119 -11.95 4.92 5.19
C SER A 119 -11.34 3.51 5.39
N LEU A 120 -12.18 2.49 5.56
CA LEU A 120 -11.79 1.08 5.68
C LEU A 120 -11.94 0.33 4.35
N VAL A 121 -12.44 0.99 3.31
CA VAL A 121 -12.58 0.36 1.99
C VAL A 121 -11.20 0.21 1.37
N GLU A 122 -10.73 -1.02 1.36
CA GLU A 122 -9.54 -1.39 0.61
C GLU A 122 -9.84 -1.32 -0.89
N ASP A 123 -8.99 -0.65 -1.64
CA ASP A 123 -9.08 -0.53 -3.11
C ASP A 123 -8.59 -1.81 -3.83
N VAL A 124 -8.80 -2.94 -3.17
CA VAL A 124 -8.31 -4.27 -3.58
C VAL A 124 -9.43 -5.07 -4.24
N LEU A 125 -10.39 -4.37 -4.86
CA LEU A 125 -11.48 -5.03 -5.55
C LEU A 125 -11.15 -5.20 -7.03
N LEU A 126 -10.97 -6.45 -7.49
CA LEU A 126 -11.01 -6.76 -8.92
C LEU A 126 -12.45 -7.04 -9.33
N ARG A 127 -12.99 -6.20 -10.19
CA ARG A 127 -14.34 -6.40 -10.77
C ARG A 127 -14.25 -7.36 -11.93
N ILE A 128 -15.01 -8.42 -11.87
CA ILE A 128 -15.05 -9.47 -12.88
C ILE A 128 -16.47 -9.56 -13.42
N ASP A 129 -16.59 -9.50 -14.75
CA ASP A 129 -17.87 -9.76 -15.42
C ASP A 129 -18.27 -11.24 -15.21
N LYS A 130 -19.53 -11.47 -14.83
CA LYS A 130 -20.07 -12.81 -14.56
C LYS A 130 -19.96 -13.75 -15.76
N ASP A 131 -19.96 -13.22 -16.98
CA ASP A 131 -19.93 -13.97 -18.23
C ASP A 131 -18.52 -14.14 -18.81
N ARG A 132 -17.50 -13.56 -18.15
CA ARG A 132 -16.11 -13.66 -18.58
C ARG A 132 -15.57 -15.07 -18.39
N PRO A 133 -14.78 -15.64 -19.32
CA PRO A 133 -14.15 -16.95 -19.12
C PRO A 133 -13.22 -16.96 -17.90
N MET A 134 -13.29 -18.00 -17.09
CA MET A 134 -12.48 -18.14 -15.87
C MET A 134 -10.98 -18.14 -16.16
N SER A 135 -10.55 -18.69 -17.29
CA SER A 135 -9.14 -18.65 -17.73
C SER A 135 -8.62 -17.22 -17.86
N ALA A 136 -9.43 -16.31 -18.43
CA ALA A 136 -9.04 -14.91 -18.56
C ALA A 136 -8.96 -14.18 -17.20
N VAL A 137 -9.76 -14.59 -16.22
CA VAL A 137 -9.68 -14.09 -14.84
C VAL A 137 -8.37 -14.54 -14.18
N VAL A 138 -8.01 -15.81 -14.33
CA VAL A 138 -6.76 -16.37 -13.79
C VAL A 138 -5.54 -15.68 -14.43
N ASP A 139 -5.58 -15.45 -15.75
CA ASP A 139 -4.48 -14.78 -16.45
C ASP A 139 -4.32 -13.30 -16.03
N GLU A 140 -5.42 -12.64 -15.69
CA GLU A 140 -5.39 -11.28 -15.14
C GLU A 140 -4.81 -11.26 -13.72
N LEU A 141 -5.21 -12.20 -12.87
CA LEU A 141 -4.67 -12.34 -11.52
C LEU A 141 -3.16 -12.62 -11.51
N ARG A 142 -2.67 -13.43 -12.45
CA ARG A 142 -1.23 -13.70 -12.59
C ARG A 142 -0.40 -12.49 -12.97
N LYS A 143 -1.01 -11.48 -13.59
CA LYS A 143 -0.35 -10.21 -13.94
C LYS A 143 -0.28 -9.23 -12.77
N LEU A 144 -1.08 -9.47 -11.72
CA LEU A 144 -1.01 -8.69 -10.49
C LEU A 144 0.18 -9.23 -9.69
N ASP A 145 1.25 -8.45 -9.64
CA ASP A 145 2.43 -8.74 -8.83
C ASP A 145 2.11 -8.41 -7.37
N ARG A 146 1.38 -9.32 -6.70
CA ARG A 146 0.92 -9.16 -5.31
C ARG A 146 0.93 -10.50 -4.60
N ASP A 147 1.41 -10.49 -3.37
CA ASP A 147 1.43 -11.66 -2.49
C ASP A 147 0.00 -12.03 -2.00
N ASP A 148 -0.85 -11.02 -1.79
CA ASP A 148 -2.25 -11.23 -1.41
C ASP A 148 -3.21 -11.11 -2.60
N PRO A 149 -4.04 -12.14 -2.84
CA PRO A 149 -5.03 -12.08 -3.90
C PRO A 149 -6.11 -11.03 -3.57
N PRO A 150 -6.48 -10.17 -4.55
CA PRO A 150 -7.53 -9.18 -4.36
C PRO A 150 -8.88 -9.85 -4.12
N LEU A 151 -9.80 -9.12 -3.45
CA LEU A 151 -11.19 -9.54 -3.38
C LEU A 151 -11.82 -9.45 -4.77
N LEU A 152 -12.31 -10.58 -5.28
CA LEU A 152 -12.91 -10.69 -6.61
C LEU A 152 -14.41 -10.49 -6.52
N VAL A 153 -14.89 -9.34 -7.00
CA VAL A 153 -16.33 -9.03 -7.03
C VAL A 153 -16.87 -9.29 -8.42
N VAL A 154 -17.86 -10.19 -8.48
CA VAL A 154 -18.55 -10.51 -9.72
C VAL A 154 -19.68 -9.50 -9.96
N VAL A 155 -19.73 -8.94 -11.17
CA VAL A 155 -20.75 -7.99 -11.59
C VAL A 155 -21.46 -8.44 -12.85
N ASP A 156 -22.72 -8.03 -13.03
CA ASP A 156 -23.45 -8.24 -14.26
C ASP A 156 -23.09 -7.19 -15.33
N ALA A 157 -23.64 -7.33 -16.53
CA ALA A 157 -23.42 -6.40 -17.64
C ALA A 157 -23.85 -4.95 -17.35
N ALA A 158 -24.70 -4.75 -16.35
CA ALA A 158 -25.12 -3.41 -15.87
C ALA A 158 -24.21 -2.91 -14.72
N GLY A 159 -23.15 -3.64 -14.35
CA GLY A 159 -22.24 -3.30 -13.27
C GLY A 159 -22.83 -3.56 -11.88
N ARG A 160 -23.94 -4.28 -11.75
CA ARG A 160 -24.57 -4.59 -10.46
C ARG A 160 -23.89 -5.79 -9.84
N TYR A 161 -23.79 -5.78 -8.53
CA TYR A 161 -23.22 -6.86 -7.75
C TYR A 161 -23.95 -8.19 -8.01
N ALA A 162 -23.22 -9.23 -8.36
CA ALA A 162 -23.71 -10.58 -8.60
C ALA A 162 -23.15 -11.61 -7.61
N GLY A 163 -22.01 -11.31 -6.97
CA GLY A 163 -21.40 -12.22 -5.99
C GLY A 163 -19.94 -11.93 -5.71
N ILE A 164 -19.31 -12.80 -4.92
CA ILE A 164 -17.88 -12.78 -4.62
C ILE A 164 -17.28 -14.10 -5.07
N LEU A 165 -16.19 -14.03 -5.81
CA LEU A 165 -15.40 -15.20 -6.18
C LEU A 165 -14.20 -15.31 -5.24
N ARG A 166 -14.06 -16.46 -4.61
CA ARG A 166 -12.97 -16.71 -3.67
C ARG A 166 -11.76 -17.32 -4.39
N PRO A 167 -10.51 -16.97 -4.05
CA PRO A 167 -9.33 -17.44 -4.76
C PRO A 167 -9.22 -18.97 -4.89
N TRP A 168 -9.65 -19.73 -3.88
CA TRP A 168 -9.62 -21.19 -3.95
C TRP A 168 -10.62 -21.79 -4.96
N GLN A 169 -11.67 -21.05 -5.34
CA GLN A 169 -12.59 -21.48 -6.40
C GLN A 169 -11.93 -21.44 -7.77
N LEU A 170 -10.83 -20.68 -7.91
CA LEU A 170 -10.04 -20.61 -9.14
C LEU A 170 -9.07 -21.77 -9.31
N ILE A 171 -8.66 -22.41 -8.21
CA ILE A 171 -7.61 -23.45 -8.20
C ILE A 171 -8.17 -24.84 -8.55
N GLY A 172 -9.48 -25.05 -8.45
CA GLY A 172 -10.10 -26.33 -8.70
C GLY A 172 -10.15 -26.66 -10.20
N SER A 173 -9.75 -27.89 -10.57
CA SER A 173 -9.84 -28.41 -11.95
C SER A 173 -11.24 -28.37 -12.56
N ARG A 174 -12.28 -28.18 -11.74
CA ARG A 174 -13.70 -28.06 -12.17
C ARG A 174 -14.06 -26.65 -12.65
N SER A 175 -13.21 -25.66 -12.42
CA SER A 175 -13.49 -24.25 -12.78
C SER A 175 -13.02 -23.87 -14.19
N ALA A 176 -12.16 -24.66 -14.84
CA ALA A 176 -11.52 -24.30 -16.10
C ALA A 176 -12.49 -24.07 -17.29
N GLY A 177 -13.72 -24.60 -17.22
CA GLY A 177 -14.75 -24.39 -18.25
C GLY A 177 -15.96 -23.58 -17.79
N ARG A 178 -15.96 -23.08 -16.55
CA ARG A 178 -17.09 -22.34 -15.95
C ARG A 178 -16.90 -20.83 -16.05
N ARG A 179 -18.00 -20.10 -15.85
CA ARG A 179 -18.03 -18.65 -15.73
C ARG A 179 -18.19 -18.25 -14.25
N PRO A 180 -17.72 -17.07 -13.83
CA PRO A 180 -17.89 -16.58 -12.45
C PRO A 180 -19.34 -16.59 -11.94
N GLY A 181 -20.32 -16.36 -12.83
CA GLY A 181 -21.74 -16.39 -12.50
C GLY A 181 -22.32 -17.79 -12.28
N GLU A 182 -21.53 -18.85 -12.50
CA GLU A 182 -21.96 -20.26 -12.35
C GLU A 182 -21.37 -20.91 -11.06
N LEU A 183 -20.57 -20.14 -10.28
CA LEU A 183 -19.95 -20.54 -9.03
C LEU A 183 -20.62 -19.90 -7.82
#